data_b549e233597c5f82f87b4da41764c8b4
#
_entry.id   b549e233597c5f82f87b4da41764c8b4
#
_cell.length_a   1.000
_cell.length_b   1.000
_cell.length_c   1.000
_cell.angle_alpha   90.00
_cell.angle_beta   90.00
_cell.angle_gamma   90.00
#
_symmetry.space_group_name_H-M   'P 1'
#
loop_
_entity.id
_entity.type
_entity.pdbx_description
1 polymer ?
#
loop_
_entity_poly.entity_id
_entity_poly.type
_entity_poly.pdbx_seq_one_letter_code
_entity_poly.pdbx_strand_id
1 'polypeptide(L)'
;LLSIYGGKITTYRRLAEAAMEHLSAHFPEATGDWTAAAPLPGGDLGGKTMEDHVAELISDYRDIPADLIRQLADRHGTLTTDVLGPAKTVSDLGQDFGACLTAREVDYMVANEWARTADDILWRRSKCGLHLNAAQRQAVIDYLE
;
A
#
# COMPACT_ATOMS: atom_id res chain seq x y z
N LEU A 1 -19.74 3.64 -25.21
CA LEU A 1 -19.26 4.61 -24.22
C LEU A 1 -20.22 4.61 -23.03
N LEU A 2 -19.70 4.39 -21.84
CA LEU A 2 -20.42 4.54 -20.57
C LEU A 2 -19.83 5.75 -19.82
N SER A 3 -20.68 6.69 -19.44
CA SER A 3 -20.28 7.86 -18.66
C SER A 3 -20.91 7.81 -17.27
N ILE A 4 -20.10 8.01 -16.23
CA ILE A 4 -20.52 7.99 -14.84
C ILE A 4 -20.48 9.42 -14.30
N TYR A 5 -21.60 9.88 -13.75
CA TYR A 5 -21.75 11.22 -13.18
C TYR A 5 -22.02 11.12 -11.67
N GLY A 6 -21.14 11.73 -10.86
CA GLY A 6 -21.26 11.72 -9.41
C GLY A 6 -20.73 10.44 -8.78
N GLY A 7 -21.16 10.16 -7.56
CA GLY A 7 -20.74 9.04 -6.76
C GLY A 7 -20.17 9.48 -5.41
N LYS A 8 -20.20 8.57 -4.45
CA LYS A 8 -19.63 8.75 -3.12
C LYS A 8 -18.56 7.67 -2.91
N ILE A 9 -17.49 8.00 -2.19
CA ILE A 9 -16.47 7.02 -1.86
C ILE A 9 -17.03 5.81 -1.11
N THR A 10 -18.07 6.00 -0.32
CA THR A 10 -18.74 4.93 0.43
C THR A 10 -19.58 3.99 -0.44
N THR A 11 -19.85 4.35 -1.69
CA THR A 11 -20.67 3.56 -2.63
C THR A 11 -19.88 3.10 -3.86
N TYR A 12 -18.55 3.26 -3.87
CA TYR A 12 -17.70 2.99 -5.03
C TYR A 12 -17.89 1.57 -5.58
N ARG A 13 -17.95 0.56 -4.71
CA ARG A 13 -18.10 -0.83 -5.10
C ARG A 13 -19.41 -1.08 -5.85
N ARG A 14 -20.52 -0.60 -5.29
CA ARG A 14 -21.86 -0.73 -5.92
C ARG A 14 -21.93 0.01 -7.23
N LEU A 15 -21.28 1.17 -7.34
CA LEU A 15 -21.21 1.92 -8.57
C LEU A 15 -20.40 1.16 -9.64
N ALA A 16 -19.29 0.55 -9.25
CA ALA A 16 -18.49 -0.28 -10.14
C ALA A 16 -19.24 -1.52 -10.62
N GLU A 17 -19.95 -2.23 -9.73
CA GLU A 17 -20.79 -3.38 -10.06
C GLU A 17 -21.88 -2.98 -11.06
N ALA A 18 -22.61 -1.89 -10.81
CA ALA A 18 -23.62 -1.38 -11.74
C ALA A 18 -23.05 -0.98 -13.11
N ALA A 19 -21.85 -0.38 -13.13
CA ALA A 19 -21.18 -0.06 -14.40
C ALA A 19 -20.81 -1.35 -15.16
N MET A 20 -20.31 -2.38 -14.48
CA MET A 20 -19.98 -3.66 -15.10
C MET A 20 -21.23 -4.40 -15.61
N GLU A 21 -22.36 -4.32 -14.93
CA GLU A 21 -23.63 -4.86 -15.42
C GLU A 21 -23.99 -4.27 -16.80
N HIS A 22 -23.87 -2.95 -16.97
CA HIS A 22 -24.10 -2.29 -18.26
C HIS A 22 -23.10 -2.69 -19.35
N LEU A 23 -21.88 -3.12 -18.96
CA LEU A 23 -20.83 -3.51 -19.88
C LEU A 23 -20.76 -5.03 -20.13
N SER A 24 -21.55 -5.82 -19.41
CA SER A 24 -21.46 -7.30 -19.39
C SER A 24 -21.52 -7.94 -20.76
N ALA A 25 -22.27 -7.39 -21.71
CA ALA A 25 -22.33 -7.88 -23.09
C ALA A 25 -20.98 -7.80 -23.84
N HIS A 26 -20.06 -6.97 -23.39
CA HIS A 26 -18.72 -6.81 -23.96
C HIS A 26 -17.67 -7.66 -23.25
N PHE A 27 -18.02 -8.30 -22.13
CA PHE A 27 -17.13 -9.11 -21.30
C PHE A 27 -17.79 -10.45 -20.95
N PRO A 28 -17.99 -11.35 -21.91
CA PRO A 28 -18.71 -12.61 -21.70
C PRO A 28 -18.02 -13.54 -20.69
N GLU A 29 -16.71 -13.39 -20.48
CA GLU A 29 -15.92 -14.16 -19.51
C GLU A 29 -15.99 -13.58 -18.09
N ALA A 30 -16.63 -12.39 -17.88
CA ALA A 30 -16.73 -11.80 -16.58
C ALA A 30 -17.65 -12.63 -15.67
N THR A 31 -17.17 -12.97 -14.50
CA THR A 31 -17.96 -13.58 -13.43
C THR A 31 -18.87 -12.54 -12.78
N GLY A 32 -19.95 -12.95 -12.17
CA GLY A 32 -20.87 -12.03 -11.48
C GLY A 32 -20.23 -11.27 -10.31
N ASP A 33 -21.03 -10.58 -9.54
CA ASP A 33 -20.58 -9.72 -8.44
C ASP A 33 -19.83 -10.52 -7.35
N TRP A 34 -18.53 -10.31 -7.25
CA TRP A 34 -17.66 -10.99 -6.27
C TRP A 34 -16.97 -10.01 -5.32
N THR A 35 -16.97 -8.72 -5.65
CA THR A 35 -16.19 -7.70 -4.95
C THR A 35 -16.63 -7.47 -3.50
N ALA A 36 -17.87 -7.85 -3.16
CA ALA A 36 -18.37 -7.73 -1.78
C ALA A 36 -17.65 -8.64 -0.78
N ALA A 37 -17.17 -9.80 -1.25
CA ALA A 37 -16.50 -10.80 -0.42
C ALA A 37 -14.98 -10.77 -0.56
N ALA A 38 -14.46 -10.02 -1.53
CA ALA A 38 -13.02 -9.92 -1.76
C ALA A 38 -12.40 -8.87 -0.83
N PRO A 39 -11.35 -9.21 -0.08
CA PRO A 39 -10.60 -8.21 0.68
C PRO A 39 -9.88 -7.26 -0.28
N LEU A 40 -9.69 -6.01 0.16
CA LEU A 40 -8.78 -5.09 -0.54
C LEU A 40 -7.32 -5.56 -0.36
N PRO A 41 -6.42 -5.19 -1.29
CA PRO A 41 -5.00 -5.47 -1.13
C PRO A 41 -4.49 -4.98 0.24
N GLY A 42 -3.78 -5.83 0.96
CA GLY A 42 -3.33 -5.58 2.32
C GLY A 42 -4.38 -5.82 3.42
N GLY A 43 -5.64 -6.11 3.07
CA GLY A 43 -6.73 -6.26 4.03
C GLY A 43 -7.09 -7.70 4.42
N ASP A 44 -6.46 -8.71 3.80
CA ASP A 44 -6.76 -10.12 4.08
C ASP A 44 -5.98 -10.62 5.31
N LEU A 45 -6.52 -10.38 6.48
CA LEU A 45 -5.92 -10.83 7.75
C LEU A 45 -6.23 -12.30 8.09
N GLY A 46 -6.99 -13.03 7.25
CA GLY A 46 -7.33 -14.42 7.50
C GLY A 46 -8.08 -14.66 8.83
N GLY A 47 -8.84 -13.66 9.29
CA GLY A 47 -9.57 -13.69 10.56
C GLY A 47 -8.75 -13.28 11.80
N LYS A 48 -7.49 -12.89 11.64
CA LYS A 48 -6.64 -12.34 12.72
C LYS A 48 -6.94 -10.86 12.95
N THR A 49 -6.55 -10.35 14.11
CA THR A 49 -6.51 -8.91 14.33
C THR A 49 -5.24 -8.29 13.70
N MET A 50 -5.23 -6.97 13.52
CA MET A 50 -4.02 -6.26 13.09
C MET A 50 -2.88 -6.41 14.12
N GLU A 51 -3.22 -6.41 15.42
CA GLU A 51 -2.24 -6.65 16.48
C GLU A 51 -1.57 -8.02 16.37
N ASP A 52 -2.35 -9.08 16.11
CA ASP A 52 -1.81 -10.44 15.93
C ASP A 52 -0.88 -10.48 14.72
N HIS A 53 -1.29 -9.87 13.61
CA HIS A 53 -0.48 -9.79 12.40
C HIS A 53 0.85 -9.05 12.63
N VAL A 54 0.80 -7.90 13.30
CA VAL A 54 2.01 -7.14 13.66
C VAL A 54 2.92 -7.92 14.60
N ALA A 55 2.36 -8.65 15.57
CA ALA A 55 3.15 -9.48 16.48
C ALA A 55 3.89 -10.62 15.73
N GLU A 56 3.23 -11.25 14.75
CA GLU A 56 3.86 -12.24 13.88
C GLU A 56 4.99 -11.61 13.06
N LEU A 57 4.75 -10.46 12.41
CA LEU A 57 5.80 -9.76 11.65
C LEU A 57 7.02 -9.42 12.52
N ILE A 58 6.81 -8.91 13.74
CA ILE A 58 7.91 -8.61 14.67
C ILE A 58 8.67 -9.89 15.05
N SER A 59 7.98 -11.02 15.19
CA SER A 59 8.63 -12.31 15.47
C SER A 59 9.45 -12.82 14.30
N ASP A 60 8.99 -12.57 13.06
CA ASP A 60 9.66 -13.06 11.84
C ASP A 60 10.84 -12.16 11.43
N TYR A 61 10.76 -10.85 11.71
CA TYR A 61 11.75 -9.83 11.35
C TYR A 61 12.45 -9.24 12.58
N ARG A 62 13.02 -10.09 13.44
CA ARG A 62 13.54 -9.77 14.79
C ARG A 62 14.61 -8.68 14.83
N ASP A 63 15.41 -8.55 13.77
CA ASP A 63 16.49 -7.58 13.69
C ASP A 63 16.06 -6.27 12.99
N ILE A 64 14.77 -6.13 12.72
CA ILE A 64 14.15 -4.88 12.25
C ILE A 64 13.35 -4.28 13.41
N PRO A 65 13.50 -2.97 13.70
CA PRO A 65 12.81 -2.32 14.81
C PRO A 65 11.29 -2.49 14.74
N ALA A 66 10.68 -2.85 15.87
CA ALA A 66 9.25 -3.11 15.96
C ALA A 66 8.41 -1.89 15.52
N ASP A 67 8.88 -0.66 15.79
CA ASP A 67 8.17 0.55 15.40
C ASP A 67 8.17 0.73 13.86
N LEU A 68 9.24 0.36 13.18
CA LEU A 68 9.29 0.38 11.71
C LEU A 68 8.31 -0.65 11.14
N ILE A 69 8.29 -1.87 11.69
CA ILE A 69 7.33 -2.92 11.27
C ILE A 69 5.89 -2.46 11.49
N ARG A 70 5.57 -1.83 12.64
CA ARG A 70 4.22 -1.28 12.91
C ARG A 70 3.83 -0.24 11.86
N GLN A 71 4.73 0.71 11.58
CA GLN A 71 4.48 1.76 10.59
C GLN A 71 4.25 1.19 9.17
N LEU A 72 5.01 0.17 8.79
CA LEU A 72 4.79 -0.53 7.52
C LEU A 72 3.43 -1.26 7.51
N ALA A 73 3.09 -1.96 8.58
CA ALA A 73 1.82 -2.68 8.70
C ALA A 73 0.61 -1.72 8.68
N ASP A 74 0.73 -0.55 9.31
CA ASP A 74 -0.32 0.49 9.27
C ASP A 74 -0.54 1.03 7.85
N ARG A 75 0.50 1.08 7.01
CA ARG A 75 0.42 1.57 5.63
C ARG A 75 0.01 0.48 4.62
N HIS A 76 0.55 -0.72 4.78
CA HIS A 76 0.47 -1.79 3.76
C HIS A 76 -0.32 -3.02 4.21
N GLY A 77 -0.70 -3.13 5.48
CA GLY A 77 -1.40 -4.31 6.00
C GLY A 77 -0.62 -5.59 5.76
N THR A 78 -1.28 -6.62 5.23
CA THR A 78 -0.64 -7.92 4.93
C THR A 78 0.41 -7.86 3.83
N LEU A 79 0.44 -6.80 3.01
CA LEU A 79 1.49 -6.56 2.00
C LEU A 79 2.83 -6.14 2.61
N THR A 80 2.91 -5.92 3.92
CA THR A 80 4.16 -5.61 4.62
C THR A 80 5.25 -6.66 4.36
N THR A 81 4.88 -7.92 4.23
CA THR A 81 5.82 -9.00 3.87
C THR A 81 6.41 -8.82 2.48
N ASP A 82 5.64 -8.30 1.53
CA ASP A 82 6.12 -8.02 0.17
C ASP A 82 7.05 -6.81 0.16
N VAL A 83 6.74 -5.79 0.98
CA VAL A 83 7.61 -4.62 1.18
C VAL A 83 8.93 -5.04 1.80
N LEU A 84 8.91 -5.80 2.89
CA LEU A 84 10.12 -6.27 3.57
C LEU A 84 10.88 -7.30 2.72
N GLY A 85 10.18 -8.22 2.07
CA GLY A 85 10.76 -9.26 1.23
C GLY A 85 11.82 -10.09 1.98
N PRO A 86 13.03 -10.29 1.40
CA PRO A 86 14.09 -11.09 2.02
C PRO A 86 14.92 -10.32 3.06
N ALA A 87 14.59 -9.07 3.38
CA ALA A 87 15.33 -8.28 4.36
C ALA A 87 15.38 -8.99 5.72
N LYS A 88 16.54 -8.93 6.37
CA LYS A 88 16.74 -9.48 7.72
C LYS A 88 17.09 -8.39 8.72
N THR A 89 17.73 -7.33 8.26
CA THR A 89 18.22 -6.23 9.09
C THR A 89 17.76 -4.88 8.52
N VAL A 90 17.88 -3.82 9.29
CA VAL A 90 17.59 -2.45 8.83
C VAL A 90 18.43 -2.07 7.62
N SER A 91 19.69 -2.50 7.55
CA SER A 91 20.58 -2.20 6.42
C SER A 91 20.08 -2.79 5.09
N ASP A 92 19.33 -3.88 5.13
CA ASP A 92 18.73 -4.50 3.94
C ASP A 92 17.55 -3.68 3.37
N LEU A 93 17.07 -2.71 4.14
CA LEU A 93 15.99 -1.80 3.71
C LEU A 93 16.51 -0.58 2.94
N GLY A 94 17.84 -0.47 2.80
CA GLY A 94 18.50 0.63 2.09
C GLY A 94 18.49 1.94 2.87
N GLN A 95 18.47 3.05 2.15
CA GLN A 95 18.51 4.38 2.74
C GLN A 95 17.29 4.64 3.63
N ASP A 96 17.53 5.18 4.82
CA ASP A 96 16.49 5.72 5.71
C ASP A 96 16.27 7.21 5.40
N PHE A 97 15.06 7.57 5.00
CA PHE A 97 14.68 8.96 4.74
C PHE A 97 14.10 9.65 5.99
N GLY A 98 13.88 8.91 7.08
CA GLY A 98 13.18 9.35 8.29
C GLY A 98 11.70 8.94 8.30
N ALA A 99 11.03 9.16 9.44
CA ALA A 99 9.63 8.78 9.66
C ALA A 99 9.32 7.32 9.26
N CYS A 100 10.27 6.42 9.48
CA CYS A 100 10.20 5.01 9.08
C CYS A 100 9.97 4.78 7.57
N LEU A 101 10.33 5.74 6.72
CA LEU A 101 10.31 5.59 5.27
C LEU A 101 11.71 5.15 4.80
N THR A 102 11.78 4.00 4.15
CA THR A 102 13.04 3.43 3.64
C THR A 102 13.04 3.32 2.13
N ALA A 103 14.24 3.21 1.54
CA ALA A 103 14.40 3.04 0.09
C ALA A 103 13.61 1.84 -0.43
N ARG A 104 13.61 0.72 0.31
CA ARG A 104 12.86 -0.47 -0.07
C ARG A 104 11.36 -0.24 -0.16
N GLU A 105 10.79 0.54 0.75
CA GLU A 105 9.38 0.91 0.69
C GLU A 105 9.09 1.84 -0.50
N VAL A 106 9.98 2.79 -0.78
CA VAL A 106 9.89 3.65 -1.97
C VAL A 106 9.90 2.82 -3.25
N ASP A 107 10.84 1.88 -3.39
CA ASP A 107 10.94 0.97 -4.53
C ASP A 107 9.67 0.12 -4.70
N TYR A 108 9.12 -0.37 -3.58
CA TYR A 108 7.86 -1.12 -3.59
C TYR A 108 6.70 -0.27 -4.14
N MET A 109 6.55 0.97 -3.69
CA MET A 109 5.50 1.88 -4.16
C MET A 109 5.66 2.23 -5.65
N VAL A 110 6.90 2.37 -6.13
CA VAL A 110 7.18 2.58 -7.56
C VAL A 110 6.80 1.37 -8.39
N ALA A 111 7.19 0.17 -7.94
CA ALA A 111 6.99 -1.06 -8.67
C ALA A 111 5.52 -1.54 -8.65
N ASN A 112 4.81 -1.38 -7.53
CA ASN A 112 3.52 -2.02 -7.29
C ASN A 112 2.35 -1.04 -7.14
N GLU A 113 2.61 0.23 -6.81
CA GLU A 113 1.56 1.21 -6.50
C GLU A 113 1.54 2.41 -7.45
N TRP A 114 2.20 2.30 -8.60
CA TRP A 114 2.24 3.32 -9.65
C TRP A 114 2.79 4.68 -9.20
N ALA A 115 3.60 4.72 -8.15
CA ALA A 115 4.28 5.96 -7.78
C ALA A 115 5.30 6.34 -8.87
N ARG A 116 5.32 7.60 -9.26
CA ARG A 116 6.20 8.15 -10.30
C ARG A 116 7.02 9.33 -9.83
N THR A 117 6.57 9.99 -8.80
CA THR A 117 7.18 11.20 -8.26
C THR A 117 7.31 11.10 -6.74
N ALA A 118 8.19 11.91 -6.16
CA ALA A 118 8.29 12.03 -4.71
C ALA A 118 6.96 12.47 -4.07
N ASP A 119 6.17 13.27 -4.76
CA ASP A 119 4.83 13.65 -4.31
C ASP A 119 3.87 12.46 -4.20
N ASP A 120 4.00 11.47 -5.09
CA ASP A 120 3.23 10.25 -4.98
C ASP A 120 3.59 9.49 -3.70
N ILE A 121 4.88 9.33 -3.42
CA ILE A 121 5.39 8.67 -2.21
C ILE A 121 4.96 9.43 -0.96
N LEU A 122 5.32 10.72 -0.89
CA LEU A 122 5.25 11.52 0.32
C LEU A 122 3.83 11.91 0.73
N TRP A 123 2.94 12.14 -0.26
CA TRP A 123 1.64 12.74 -0.01
C TRP A 123 0.45 11.88 -0.38
N ARG A 124 0.60 10.97 -1.35
CA ARG A 124 -0.51 10.16 -1.85
C ARG A 124 -0.50 8.75 -1.30
N ARG A 125 0.68 8.12 -1.17
CA ARG A 125 0.81 6.72 -0.72
C ARG A 125 1.05 6.62 0.78
N SER A 126 2.10 7.27 1.31
CA SER A 126 2.53 7.06 2.70
C SER A 126 2.13 8.16 3.68
N LYS A 127 1.91 9.40 3.22
CA LYS A 127 1.78 10.59 4.06
C LYS A 127 3.03 10.92 4.91
N CYS A 128 4.16 10.25 4.68
CA CYS A 128 5.41 10.52 5.40
C CYS A 128 5.88 11.96 5.27
N GLY A 129 5.51 12.64 4.19
CA GLY A 129 5.82 14.06 3.98
C GLY A 129 5.36 14.99 5.11
N LEU A 130 4.35 14.58 5.91
CA LEU A 130 3.92 15.33 7.10
C LEU A 130 4.96 15.32 8.23
N HIS A 131 5.80 14.29 8.30
CA HIS A 131 6.73 14.03 9.38
C HIS A 131 8.18 14.28 8.99
N LEU A 132 8.48 14.42 7.69
CA LEU A 132 9.81 14.67 7.15
C LEU A 132 10.11 16.18 7.10
N ASN A 133 11.35 16.55 7.42
CA ASN A 133 11.86 17.91 7.18
C ASN A 133 12.19 18.14 5.69
N ALA A 134 12.57 19.37 5.33
CA ALA A 134 12.83 19.73 3.94
C ALA A 134 13.99 18.94 3.30
N ALA A 135 15.08 18.69 4.05
CA ALA A 135 16.22 17.93 3.54
C ALA A 135 15.88 16.45 3.32
N GLN A 136 15.09 15.86 4.22
CA GLN A 136 14.62 14.49 4.08
C GLN A 136 13.68 14.31 2.88
N ARG A 137 12.77 15.27 2.66
CA ARG A 137 11.92 15.27 1.45
C ARG A 137 12.74 15.41 0.18
N GLN A 138 13.78 16.27 0.20
CA GLN A 138 14.68 16.40 -0.93
C GLN A 138 15.43 15.09 -1.22
N ALA A 139 15.88 14.39 -0.18
CA ALA A 139 16.53 13.08 -0.35
C ALA A 139 15.64 12.04 -1.04
N VAL A 140 14.30 12.07 -0.83
CA VAL A 140 13.35 11.21 -1.57
C VAL A 140 13.25 11.63 -3.03
N ILE A 141 13.28 12.95 -3.32
CA ILE A 141 13.30 13.46 -4.70
C ILE A 141 14.55 12.98 -5.42
N ASP A 142 15.74 13.21 -4.81
CA ASP A 142 17.04 12.84 -5.38
C ASP A 142 17.17 11.32 -5.60
N TYR A 143 16.49 10.51 -4.77
CA TYR A 143 16.49 9.05 -4.90
C TYR A 143 15.71 8.55 -6.11
N LEU A 144 14.71 9.30 -6.56
CA LEU A 144 13.83 8.92 -7.69
C LEU A 144 14.33 9.44 -9.05
N GLU A 145 15.31 10.31 -9.07
CA GLU A 145 15.96 10.85 -10.30
C GLU A 145 17.05 9.90 -10.83
#